data_303ad1b74d4d480a9ef8be20080dba7c
#
_entry.id   303ad1b74d4d480a9ef8be20080dba7c
#
_cell.length_a   1.000
_cell.length_b   1.000
_cell.length_c   1.000
_cell.angle_alpha   90.00
_cell.angle_beta   90.00
_cell.angle_gamma   90.00
#
_symmetry.space_group_name_H-M   'P 1'
#
loop_
_entity.id
_entity.type
_entity.pdbx_description
1 polymer ?
#
loop_
_entity_poly.entity_id
_entity_poly.type
_entity_poly.pdbx_seq_one_letter_code
_entity_poly.pdbx_strand_id
1 'polypeptide(L)'
;MALKTDIDHAIKEAMRAQDKVRLTALRAIKSQILLAETEKGAAEDGILTAEAELKLLNKAAKQRRESAAIYQEQFRSELEAQELAELAVIEEFLPAQLDEGTLRVKLVEIIQRVGAHGPSDLGKVMGVAARELSGKADGRAISAAVNALLSNTDF
;
A
#
# COMPACT_ATOMS: atom_id res chain seq x y z
N MET A 1 -12.71 -4.88 -12.41
CA MET A 1 -12.12 -4.30 -13.64
C MET A 1 -10.64 -4.18 -13.48
N ALA A 2 -9.92 -4.17 -14.62
CA ALA A 2 -8.47 -3.98 -14.55
C ALA A 2 -8.13 -2.56 -14.08
N LEU A 3 -7.09 -2.43 -13.30
CA LEU A 3 -6.61 -1.15 -12.76
C LEU A 3 -6.41 -0.11 -13.88
N LYS A 4 -5.83 -0.51 -15.01
CA LYS A 4 -5.58 0.36 -16.14
C LYS A 4 -6.86 1.03 -16.66
N THR A 5 -7.95 0.29 -16.75
CA THR A 5 -9.26 0.80 -17.18
C THR A 5 -9.79 1.82 -16.16
N ASP A 6 -9.68 1.53 -14.89
CA ASP A 6 -10.12 2.41 -13.82
C ASP A 6 -9.30 3.72 -13.81
N ILE A 7 -7.99 3.62 -14.02
CA ILE A 7 -7.10 4.77 -14.12
C ILE A 7 -7.44 5.62 -15.37
N ASP A 8 -7.67 5.00 -16.51
CA ASP A 8 -8.04 5.73 -17.73
C ASP A 8 -9.36 6.48 -17.56
N HIS A 9 -10.33 5.88 -16.89
CA HIS A 9 -11.59 6.52 -16.56
C HIS A 9 -11.38 7.72 -15.62
N ALA A 10 -10.60 7.53 -14.56
CA ALA A 10 -10.29 8.59 -13.61
C ALA A 10 -9.52 9.75 -14.25
N ILE A 11 -8.64 9.47 -15.20
CA ILE A 11 -7.93 10.51 -15.98
C ILE A 11 -8.93 11.37 -16.73
N LYS A 12 -9.89 10.76 -17.41
CA LYS A 12 -10.92 11.50 -18.15
C LYS A 12 -11.75 12.40 -17.24
N GLU A 13 -12.11 11.88 -16.06
CA GLU A 13 -12.85 12.67 -15.07
C GLU A 13 -12.02 13.83 -14.52
N ALA A 14 -10.74 13.60 -14.22
CA ALA A 14 -9.84 14.65 -13.74
C ALA A 14 -9.63 15.74 -14.79
N MET A 15 -9.54 15.36 -16.07
CA MET A 15 -9.46 16.33 -17.16
C MET A 15 -10.72 17.19 -17.25
N ARG A 16 -11.89 16.60 -17.15
CA ARG A 16 -13.17 17.32 -17.16
C ARG A 16 -13.30 18.28 -15.98
N ALA A 17 -12.84 17.84 -14.81
CA ALA A 17 -12.86 18.64 -13.59
C ALA A 17 -11.73 19.67 -13.51
N GLN A 18 -10.79 19.64 -14.45
CA GLN A 18 -9.59 20.49 -14.45
C GLN A 18 -8.76 20.34 -13.18
N ASP A 19 -8.76 19.14 -12.60
CA ASP A 19 -8.00 18.79 -11.41
C ASP A 19 -6.57 18.39 -11.81
N LYS A 20 -5.69 19.36 -11.82
CA LYS A 20 -4.31 19.18 -12.29
C LYS A 20 -3.48 18.27 -11.38
N VAL A 21 -3.67 18.37 -10.08
CA VAL A 21 -2.95 17.54 -9.10
C VAL A 21 -3.34 16.08 -9.27
N ARG A 22 -4.63 15.82 -9.31
CA ARG A 22 -5.16 14.48 -9.52
C ARG A 22 -4.71 13.90 -10.87
N LEU A 23 -4.76 14.71 -11.92
CA LEU A 23 -4.34 14.28 -13.25
C LEU A 23 -2.86 13.89 -13.30
N THR A 24 -2.00 14.67 -12.67
CA THR A 24 -0.55 14.37 -12.57
C THR A 24 -0.31 13.05 -11.87
N ALA A 25 -0.96 12.83 -10.73
CA ALA A 25 -0.84 11.60 -9.97
C ALA A 25 -1.33 10.38 -10.78
N LEU A 26 -2.48 10.50 -11.44
CA LEU A 26 -3.05 9.42 -12.26
C LEU A 26 -2.17 9.07 -13.45
N ARG A 27 -1.61 10.07 -14.12
CA ARG A 27 -0.69 9.85 -15.23
C ARG A 27 0.59 9.15 -14.80
N ALA A 28 1.09 9.46 -13.60
CA ALA A 28 2.25 8.78 -13.04
C ALA A 28 1.95 7.30 -12.78
N ILE A 29 0.79 6.99 -12.22
CA ILE A 29 0.35 5.61 -12.02
C ILE A 29 0.25 4.89 -13.36
N LYS A 30 -0.37 5.51 -14.36
CA LYS A 30 -0.51 4.91 -15.69
C LYS A 30 0.84 4.60 -16.32
N SER A 31 1.81 5.51 -16.19
CA SER A 31 3.17 5.29 -16.70
C SER A 31 3.81 4.06 -16.04
N GLN A 32 3.62 3.91 -14.75
CA GLN A 32 4.13 2.75 -14.03
C GLN A 32 3.44 1.46 -14.46
N ILE A 33 2.14 1.50 -14.73
CA ILE A 33 1.40 0.34 -15.26
C ILE A 33 1.97 -0.08 -16.61
N LEU A 34 2.14 0.87 -17.52
CA LEU A 34 2.67 0.59 -18.86
C LEU A 34 4.08 0.00 -18.81
N LEU A 35 4.91 0.51 -17.90
CA LEU A 35 6.25 -0.04 -17.69
C LEU A 35 6.18 -1.46 -17.11
N ALA A 36 5.33 -1.68 -16.13
CA ALA A 36 5.17 -2.98 -15.49
C ALA A 36 4.63 -4.05 -16.43
N GLU A 37 3.80 -3.68 -17.41
CA GLU A 37 3.31 -4.61 -18.44
C GLU A 37 4.44 -5.22 -19.28
N THR A 38 5.60 -4.57 -19.33
CA THR A 38 6.78 -5.07 -20.04
C THR A 38 7.65 -6.00 -19.18
N GLU A 39 7.41 -6.04 -17.86
CA GLU A 39 8.19 -6.89 -16.95
C GLU A 39 7.76 -8.35 -17.05
N LYS A 40 8.75 -9.24 -17.04
CA LYS A 40 8.52 -10.68 -17.16
C LYS A 40 7.75 -11.21 -15.95
N GLY A 41 6.62 -11.85 -16.20
CA GLY A 41 5.81 -12.46 -15.16
C GLY A 41 4.82 -11.53 -14.48
N ALA A 42 4.87 -10.22 -14.79
CA ALA A 42 3.93 -9.26 -14.20
C ALA A 42 2.62 -9.16 -14.95
N ALA A 43 2.61 -9.52 -16.23
CA ALA A 43 1.42 -9.44 -17.08
C ALA A 43 1.11 -10.77 -17.76
N GLU A 44 -0.17 -11.05 -17.90
CA GLU A 44 -0.69 -12.15 -18.71
C GLU A 44 -1.46 -11.54 -19.87
N ASP A 45 -1.14 -11.95 -21.10
CA ASP A 45 -1.74 -11.40 -22.32
C ASP A 45 -1.71 -9.86 -22.40
N GLY A 46 -0.63 -9.25 -21.87
CA GLY A 46 -0.46 -7.80 -21.87
C GLY A 46 -1.26 -7.06 -20.78
N ILE A 47 -1.90 -7.79 -19.87
CA ILE A 47 -2.69 -7.22 -18.77
C ILE A 47 -2.03 -7.61 -17.46
N LEU A 48 -1.79 -6.64 -16.57
CA LEU A 48 -1.23 -6.92 -15.25
C LEU A 48 -2.13 -7.85 -14.45
N THR A 49 -1.51 -8.79 -13.74
CA THR A 49 -2.23 -9.61 -12.76
C THR A 49 -2.67 -8.75 -11.58
N ALA A 50 -3.70 -9.17 -10.86
CA ALA A 50 -4.16 -8.46 -9.67
C ALA A 50 -3.05 -8.31 -8.62
N GLU A 51 -2.22 -9.33 -8.48
CA GLU A 51 -1.05 -9.30 -7.59
C GLU A 51 -0.03 -8.23 -8.02
N ALA A 52 0.26 -8.15 -9.32
CA ALA A 52 1.19 -7.17 -9.86
C ALA A 52 0.65 -5.74 -9.71
N GLU A 53 -0.65 -5.55 -9.93
CA GLU A 53 -1.32 -4.25 -9.71
C GLU A 53 -1.19 -3.79 -8.26
N LEU A 54 -1.46 -4.69 -7.32
CA LEU A 54 -1.38 -4.40 -5.89
C LEU A 54 0.05 -4.06 -5.47
N LYS A 55 1.01 -4.81 -5.95
CA LYS A 55 2.44 -4.58 -5.68
C LYS A 55 2.89 -3.21 -6.20
N LEU A 56 2.47 -2.85 -7.39
CA LEU A 56 2.77 -1.55 -8.01
C LEU A 56 2.21 -0.40 -7.18
N LEU A 57 0.94 -0.49 -6.79
CA LEU A 57 0.27 0.54 -5.99
C LEU A 57 0.90 0.69 -4.60
N ASN A 58 1.22 -0.42 -3.94
CA ASN A 58 1.86 -0.40 -2.63
C ASN A 58 3.24 0.23 -2.69
N LYS A 59 4.02 -0.08 -3.72
CA LYS A 59 5.34 0.52 -3.92
C LYS A 59 5.23 2.02 -4.17
N ALA A 60 4.29 2.43 -5.00
CA ALA A 60 4.05 3.85 -5.28
C ALA A 60 3.64 4.60 -4.02
N ALA A 61 2.74 4.05 -3.22
CA ALA A 61 2.29 4.64 -1.95
C ALA A 61 3.46 4.78 -0.96
N LYS A 62 4.28 3.75 -0.84
CA LYS A 62 5.46 3.76 0.03
C LYS A 62 6.44 4.87 -0.37
N GLN A 63 6.72 5.01 -1.66
CA GLN A 63 7.61 6.05 -2.17
C GLN A 63 7.08 7.45 -1.85
N ARG A 64 5.77 7.67 -1.96
CA ARG A 64 5.16 8.97 -1.63
C ARG A 64 5.26 9.26 -0.14
N ARG A 65 5.03 8.29 0.72
CA ARG A 65 5.18 8.46 2.18
C ARG A 65 6.62 8.79 2.58
N GLU A 66 7.57 8.09 2.00
CA GLU A 66 8.99 8.31 2.28
C GLU A 66 9.44 9.70 1.81
N SER A 67 9.04 10.11 0.61
CA SER A 67 9.34 11.45 0.09
C SER A 67 8.71 12.54 0.93
N ALA A 68 7.45 12.37 1.34
CA ALA A 68 6.77 13.33 2.20
C ALA A 68 7.48 13.49 3.54
N ALA A 69 7.95 12.39 4.15
CA ALA A 69 8.68 12.43 5.40
C ALA A 69 9.99 13.20 5.28
N ILE A 70 10.72 13.00 4.17
CA ILE A 70 11.97 13.71 3.90
C ILE A 70 11.70 15.22 3.75
N TYR A 71 10.67 15.59 3.00
CA TYR A 71 10.33 17.01 2.84
C TYR A 71 9.88 17.65 4.14
N GLN A 72 9.18 16.90 5.00
CA GLN A 72 8.82 17.38 6.33
C GLN A 72 10.05 17.69 7.18
N GLU A 73 11.04 16.79 7.19
CA GLU A 73 12.30 16.99 7.89
C GLU A 73 13.08 18.20 7.37
N GLN A 74 12.95 18.49 6.09
CA GLN A 74 13.63 19.61 5.42
C GLN A 74 12.83 20.92 5.48
N PHE A 75 11.69 20.93 6.15
CA PHE A 75 10.79 22.09 6.24
C PHE A 75 10.31 22.58 4.87
N ARG A 76 10.12 21.66 3.92
CA ARG A 76 9.60 21.96 2.58
C ARG A 76 8.12 21.59 2.51
N SER A 77 7.28 22.38 3.14
CA SER A 77 5.85 22.09 3.30
C SER A 77 5.07 21.98 1.98
N GLU A 78 5.44 22.76 0.96
CA GLU A 78 4.77 22.70 -0.34
C GLU A 78 5.05 21.37 -1.06
N LEU A 79 6.29 20.91 -1.00
CA LEU A 79 6.69 19.63 -1.61
C LEU A 79 6.10 18.45 -0.84
N GLU A 80 6.07 18.55 0.48
CA GLU A 80 5.38 17.56 1.32
C GLU A 80 3.91 17.45 0.96
N ALA A 81 3.21 18.57 0.84
CA ALA A 81 1.79 18.61 0.51
C ALA A 81 1.52 17.98 -0.86
N GLN A 82 2.40 18.19 -1.83
CA GLN A 82 2.28 17.59 -3.15
C GLN A 82 2.40 16.07 -3.09
N GLU A 83 3.38 15.55 -2.35
CA GLU A 83 3.55 14.10 -2.17
C GLU A 83 2.34 13.47 -1.46
N LEU A 84 1.82 14.14 -0.43
CA LEU A 84 0.64 13.66 0.29
C LEU A 84 -0.62 13.68 -0.58
N ALA A 85 -0.77 14.67 -1.46
CA ALA A 85 -1.88 14.73 -2.41
C ALA A 85 -1.82 13.57 -3.42
N GLU A 86 -0.62 13.27 -3.92
CA GLU A 86 -0.42 12.13 -4.82
C GLU A 86 -0.67 10.80 -4.10
N LEU A 87 -0.23 10.69 -2.85
CA LEU A 87 -0.50 9.52 -2.02
C LEU A 87 -2.01 9.28 -1.86
N ALA A 88 -2.78 10.33 -1.60
CA ALA A 88 -4.24 10.21 -1.45
C ALA A 88 -4.90 9.64 -2.71
N VAL A 89 -4.42 10.02 -3.89
CA VAL A 89 -4.91 9.48 -5.16
C VAL A 89 -4.57 7.99 -5.29
N ILE A 90 -3.34 7.61 -4.97
CA ILE A 90 -2.90 6.20 -5.03
C ILE A 90 -3.76 5.33 -4.09
N GLU A 91 -4.03 5.82 -2.89
CA GLU A 91 -4.80 5.09 -1.88
C GLU A 91 -6.24 4.82 -2.31
N GLU A 92 -6.81 5.62 -3.20
CA GLU A 92 -8.15 5.36 -3.77
C GLU A 92 -8.23 4.04 -4.52
N PHE A 93 -7.12 3.58 -5.07
CA PHE A 93 -7.06 2.34 -5.87
C PHE A 93 -6.54 1.14 -5.06
N LEU A 94 -6.09 1.36 -3.82
CA LEU A 94 -5.70 0.30 -2.91
C LEU A 94 -6.93 -0.24 -2.16
N PRO A 95 -6.90 -1.52 -1.73
CA PRO A 95 -7.92 -2.02 -0.81
C PRO A 95 -8.02 -1.14 0.42
N ALA A 96 -9.20 -1.06 1.01
CA ALA A 96 -9.42 -0.29 2.22
C ALA A 96 -8.40 -0.70 3.30
N GLN A 97 -7.69 0.28 3.85
CA GLN A 97 -6.71 0.02 4.89
C GLN A 97 -7.42 -0.34 6.19
N LEU A 98 -6.88 -1.31 6.90
CA LEU A 98 -7.39 -1.70 8.20
C LEU A 98 -7.05 -0.64 9.24
N ASP A 99 -8.00 -0.30 10.08
CA ASP A 99 -7.72 0.52 11.25
C ASP A 99 -6.91 -0.29 12.29
N GLU A 100 -6.35 0.41 13.25
CA GLU A 100 -5.46 -0.19 14.24
C GLU A 100 -6.14 -1.30 15.06
N GLY A 101 -7.39 -1.08 15.44
CA GLY A 101 -8.18 -2.06 16.19
C GLY A 101 -8.46 -3.33 15.39
N THR A 102 -8.89 -3.19 14.15
CA THR A 102 -9.16 -4.32 13.27
C THR A 102 -7.88 -5.08 12.93
N LEU A 103 -6.79 -4.37 12.69
CA LEU A 103 -5.47 -4.97 12.46
C LEU A 103 -5.05 -5.83 13.65
N ARG A 104 -5.20 -5.30 14.85
CA ARG A 104 -4.87 -6.01 16.09
C ARG A 104 -5.67 -7.31 16.23
N VAL A 105 -6.98 -7.26 16.00
CA VAL A 105 -7.84 -8.44 16.06
C VAL A 105 -7.37 -9.52 15.08
N LYS A 106 -7.08 -9.14 13.84
CA LYS A 106 -6.60 -10.08 12.84
C LYS A 106 -5.23 -10.67 13.18
N LEU A 107 -4.34 -9.88 13.75
CA LEU A 107 -3.02 -10.35 14.17
C LEU A 107 -3.11 -11.31 15.36
N VAL A 108 -4.00 -11.06 16.31
CA VAL A 108 -4.25 -11.98 17.43
C VAL A 108 -4.72 -13.34 16.91
N GLU A 109 -5.64 -13.34 15.94
CA GLU A 109 -6.11 -14.57 15.30
C GLU A 109 -4.96 -15.35 14.63
N ILE A 110 -4.07 -14.64 13.94
CA ILE A 110 -2.91 -15.25 13.28
C ILE A 110 -1.95 -15.82 14.33
N ILE A 111 -1.65 -15.07 15.39
CA ILE A 111 -0.77 -15.51 16.47
C ILE A 111 -1.30 -16.80 17.11
N GLN A 112 -2.59 -16.86 17.38
CA GLN A 112 -3.23 -18.05 17.96
C GLN A 112 -3.19 -19.23 16.99
N ARG A 113 -3.47 -18.98 15.73
CA ARG A 113 -3.50 -20.02 14.68
C ARG A 113 -2.13 -20.66 14.46
N VAL A 114 -1.06 -19.86 14.46
CA VAL A 114 0.31 -20.38 14.29
C VAL A 114 0.94 -20.87 15.58
N GLY A 115 0.28 -20.66 16.71
CA GLY A 115 0.80 -21.11 18.01
C GLY A 115 2.01 -20.33 18.51
N ALA A 116 2.10 -19.05 18.19
CA ALA A 116 3.19 -18.19 18.65
C ALA A 116 3.02 -17.82 20.12
N HIS A 117 4.11 -17.81 20.87
CA HIS A 117 4.10 -17.58 22.30
C HIS A 117 4.96 -16.40 22.78
N GLY A 118 5.84 -15.87 21.93
CA GLY A 118 6.71 -14.78 22.35
C GLY A 118 7.50 -14.18 21.18
N PRO A 119 8.39 -13.21 21.49
CA PRO A 119 9.15 -12.48 20.46
C PRO A 119 9.99 -13.35 19.53
N SER A 120 10.42 -14.52 19.97
CA SER A 120 11.17 -15.46 19.14
C SER A 120 10.36 -16.01 17.97
N ASP A 121 9.04 -15.91 18.01
CA ASP A 121 8.14 -16.39 16.95
C ASP A 121 7.75 -15.29 15.97
N LEU A 122 8.39 -14.12 16.04
CA LEU A 122 8.10 -12.97 15.17
C LEU A 122 8.13 -13.35 13.69
N GLY A 123 9.17 -14.04 13.23
CA GLY A 123 9.30 -14.43 11.83
C GLY A 123 8.16 -15.33 11.34
N LYS A 124 7.71 -16.25 12.19
CA LYS A 124 6.61 -17.17 11.92
C LYS A 124 5.29 -16.41 11.75
N VAL A 125 5.01 -15.46 12.62
CA VAL A 125 3.82 -14.61 12.55
C VAL A 125 3.89 -13.67 11.33
N MET A 126 5.03 -13.02 11.12
CA MET A 126 5.22 -12.09 10.00
C MET A 126 5.07 -12.76 8.64
N GLY A 127 5.54 -14.00 8.50
CA GLY A 127 5.37 -14.76 7.26
C GLY A 127 3.91 -14.94 6.86
N VAL A 128 3.05 -15.21 7.82
CA VAL A 128 1.61 -15.37 7.58
C VAL A 128 0.93 -13.99 7.44
N ALA A 129 1.24 -13.06 8.34
CA ALA A 129 0.63 -11.74 8.35
C ALA A 129 0.92 -10.94 7.09
N ALA A 130 2.17 -10.94 6.62
CA ALA A 130 2.55 -10.25 5.40
C ALA A 130 1.78 -10.78 4.18
N ARG A 131 1.51 -12.07 4.15
CA ARG A 131 0.77 -12.70 3.05
C ARG A 131 -0.74 -12.40 3.12
N GLU A 132 -1.35 -12.59 4.30
CA GLU A 132 -2.80 -12.42 4.47
C GLU A 132 -3.25 -10.96 4.48
N LEU A 133 -2.41 -10.06 4.97
CA LEU A 133 -2.72 -8.64 5.12
C LEU A 133 -2.05 -7.76 4.06
N SER A 134 -1.50 -8.38 3.02
CA SER A 134 -0.86 -7.65 1.92
C SER A 134 -1.83 -6.64 1.32
N GLY A 135 -1.38 -5.38 1.23
CA GLY A 135 -2.18 -4.28 0.71
C GLY A 135 -3.27 -3.75 1.63
N LYS A 136 -3.56 -4.42 2.75
CA LYS A 136 -4.58 -4.01 3.72
C LYS A 136 -3.99 -3.20 4.88
N ALA A 137 -2.70 -3.35 5.12
CA ALA A 137 -1.97 -2.59 6.13
C ALA A 137 -0.52 -2.43 5.70
N ASP A 138 0.12 -1.34 6.14
CA ASP A 138 1.53 -1.10 5.89
C ASP A 138 2.39 -2.13 6.65
N GLY A 139 3.46 -2.60 6.02
CA GLY A 139 4.38 -3.57 6.61
C GLY A 139 4.97 -3.12 7.94
N ARG A 140 5.26 -1.84 8.10
CA ARG A 140 5.75 -1.27 9.35
C ARG A 140 4.69 -1.31 10.45
N ALA A 141 3.43 -1.02 10.10
CA ALA A 141 2.31 -1.09 11.05
C ALA A 141 2.08 -2.52 11.51
N ILE A 142 2.14 -3.48 10.58
CA ILE A 142 2.03 -4.91 10.91
C ILE A 142 3.15 -5.34 11.85
N SER A 143 4.40 -5.01 11.51
CA SER A 143 5.56 -5.37 12.31
C SER A 143 5.51 -4.78 13.72
N ALA A 144 5.19 -3.50 13.84
CA ALA A 144 5.05 -2.83 15.13
C ALA A 144 3.96 -3.46 15.98
N ALA A 145 2.81 -3.76 15.39
CA ALA A 145 1.69 -4.39 16.09
C ALA A 145 2.03 -5.82 16.54
N VAL A 146 2.69 -6.62 15.68
CA VAL A 146 3.10 -7.98 16.02
C VAL A 146 4.12 -7.97 17.17
N ASN A 147 5.12 -7.08 17.09
CA ASN A 147 6.10 -6.93 18.17
C ASN A 147 5.44 -6.58 19.50
N ALA A 148 4.50 -5.65 19.51
CA ALA A 148 3.76 -5.27 20.70
C ALA A 148 2.94 -6.44 21.27
N LEU A 149 2.25 -7.19 20.42
CA LEU A 149 1.43 -8.32 20.83
C LEU A 149 2.27 -9.49 21.36
N LEU A 150 3.39 -9.80 20.72
CA LEU A 150 4.27 -10.89 21.16
C LEU A 150 5.05 -10.55 22.44
N SER A 151 5.29 -9.26 22.69
CA SER A 151 5.94 -8.79 23.90
C SER A 151 4.98 -8.74 25.09
N ASN A 152 3.67 -8.72 24.83
CA ASN A 152 2.63 -8.72 25.84
C ASN A 152 2.10 -10.15 25.97
N THR A 153 2.37 -10.78 27.11
CA THR A 153 2.05 -12.19 27.35
C THR A 153 0.61 -12.47 27.78
N ASP A 154 -0.26 -11.47 27.78
CA ASP A 154 -1.63 -11.56 28.30
C ASP A 154 -2.70 -11.85 27.24
N PHE A 155 -2.32 -12.45 26.13
CA PHE A 155 -3.30 -12.83 25.12
C PHE A 155 -3.49 -14.34 24.96
#